data_a5c3c36bc8786e89f0e4458589a224b2
#
_entry.id   a5c3c36bc8786e89f0e4458589a224b2
#
_cell.length_a   1.000
_cell.length_b   1.000
_cell.length_c   1.000
_cell.angle_alpha   90.00
_cell.angle_beta   90.00
_cell.angle_gamma   90.00
#
_symmetry.space_group_name_H-M   'P 1'
#
loop_
_entity.id
_entity.type
_entity.pdbx_description
1 polymer ?
#
loop_
_entity_poly.entity_id
_entity_poly.type
_entity_poly.pdbx_seq_one_letter_code
_entity_poly.pdbx_strand_id
1 'polypeptide(L)'
;MKETKTTDNPFALPKNPSMKRRAKFNDYHDRRMYMITMVTEGRRKLFGEVIGDPNIEIGKPNSPHIELTECGKMVEKCWREITLHEPAVSAGYIQLMPDHFHGILFVRKDMKKHLGDVLRSFKIGCNKGFRSLGSLFGSLSYYDKALDKALNKALDKALNKELDRKHGLLFERGYNDKILYGEGQLARWENYLRDNPRRLLVKRMNPDLFRVRRGINVAGMRLDALGNLFLLSRPEINQVQVSRKATEEQLAQYKSFFMEAAQRGAVAVSPGISKGEKAILRMLYDMKSPVIVLLQNGFGQFAKPGGAFFDACADGRLLLLAPWEYDSEHEKITRQQCLLLNEIARRIALRNG
;
A
#
# COMPACT_ATOMS: atom_id res chain seq x y z
N MET A 1 37.18 -22.40 -12.50
CA MET A 1 36.25 -21.46 -13.16
C MET A 1 35.14 -22.31 -13.78
N LYS A 2 33.94 -22.30 -13.21
CA LYS A 2 32.77 -22.94 -13.81
C LYS A 2 31.93 -21.84 -14.45
N GLU A 3 31.90 -21.83 -15.79
CA GLU A 3 31.02 -20.97 -16.58
C GLU A 3 29.57 -21.35 -16.33
N THR A 4 28.79 -20.46 -15.76
CA THR A 4 27.34 -20.57 -15.67
C THR A 4 26.76 -20.15 -17.02
N LYS A 5 26.41 -21.13 -17.85
CA LYS A 5 25.61 -20.91 -19.07
C LYS A 5 24.21 -20.42 -18.65
N THR A 6 23.97 -19.12 -18.78
CA THR A 6 22.62 -18.55 -18.80
C THR A 6 21.98 -18.93 -20.14
N THR A 7 21.13 -19.94 -20.13
CA THR A 7 20.26 -20.23 -21.28
C THR A 7 19.17 -19.15 -21.33
N ASP A 8 19.43 -18.06 -22.06
CA ASP A 8 18.39 -17.11 -22.41
C ASP A 8 17.40 -17.79 -23.36
N ASN A 9 16.23 -18.11 -22.83
CA ASN A 9 15.14 -18.61 -23.65
C ASN A 9 14.50 -17.43 -24.40
N PRO A 10 14.67 -17.33 -25.75
CA PRO A 10 14.17 -16.20 -26.55
C PRO A 10 12.64 -16.08 -26.56
N PHE A 11 11.92 -17.12 -26.09
CA PHE A 11 10.46 -17.12 -25.94
C PHE A 11 10.00 -16.83 -24.51
N ALA A 12 10.90 -16.48 -23.59
CA ALA A 12 10.52 -16.11 -22.25
C ALA A 12 9.77 -14.76 -22.27
N LEU A 13 8.49 -14.79 -21.88
CA LEU A 13 7.72 -13.56 -21.69
C LEU A 13 8.44 -12.63 -20.71
N PRO A 14 8.40 -11.30 -20.91
CA PRO A 14 9.03 -10.36 -20.01
C PRO A 14 8.57 -10.59 -18.58
N LYS A 15 9.52 -10.69 -17.66
CA LYS A 15 9.20 -10.92 -16.22
C LYS A 15 8.37 -9.75 -15.68
N ASN A 16 7.22 -10.09 -15.10
CA ASN A 16 6.38 -9.09 -14.41
C ASN A 16 7.21 -8.32 -13.38
N PRO A 17 7.07 -6.99 -13.25
CA PRO A 17 7.77 -6.18 -12.24
C PRO A 17 7.67 -6.73 -10.81
N SER A 18 6.55 -7.36 -10.44
CA SER A 18 6.38 -8.04 -9.14
C SER A 18 7.35 -9.20 -8.93
N MET A 19 7.76 -9.90 -9.99
CA MET A 19 8.73 -11.02 -9.92
C MET A 19 10.18 -10.53 -9.81
N LYS A 20 10.47 -9.29 -10.25
CA LYS A 20 11.80 -8.67 -10.09
C LYS A 20 12.07 -8.22 -8.65
N ARG A 21 11.02 -8.06 -7.83
CA ARG A 21 11.11 -7.59 -6.43
C ARG A 21 11.29 -8.69 -5.39
N ARG A 22 11.37 -9.96 -5.80
CA ARG A 22 11.62 -11.05 -4.86
C ARG A 22 13.01 -10.93 -4.26
N ALA A 23 13.10 -11.16 -2.95
CA ALA A 23 14.36 -11.13 -2.24
C ALA A 23 15.30 -12.23 -2.77
N LYS A 24 16.36 -11.83 -3.48
CA LYS A 24 17.34 -12.77 -4.07
C LYS A 24 18.10 -13.58 -3.02
N PHE A 25 18.17 -13.06 -1.79
CA PHE A 25 18.86 -13.68 -0.65
C PHE A 25 17.97 -14.67 0.12
N ASN A 26 16.67 -14.79 -0.21
CA ASN A 26 15.73 -15.61 0.53
C ASN A 26 15.52 -16.97 -0.16
N ASP A 27 15.69 -18.05 0.58
CA ASP A 27 15.22 -19.35 0.18
C ASP A 27 13.74 -19.51 0.56
N TYR A 28 12.89 -19.68 -0.45
CA TYR A 28 11.44 -19.83 -0.29
C TYR A 28 11.00 -21.25 0.10
N HIS A 29 11.96 -22.12 0.47
CA HIS A 29 11.72 -23.42 1.09
C HIS A 29 11.83 -23.34 2.61
N ASP A 30 12.54 -22.34 3.14
CA ASP A 30 12.87 -22.19 4.55
C ASP A 30 11.68 -21.79 5.42
N ARG A 31 11.81 -22.11 6.72
CA ARG A 31 10.90 -21.66 7.77
C ARG A 31 10.91 -20.14 7.89
N ARG A 32 9.81 -19.49 7.49
CA ARG A 32 9.65 -18.03 7.50
C ARG A 32 8.18 -17.61 7.57
N MET A 33 7.96 -16.33 7.87
CA MET A 33 6.65 -15.68 7.77
C MET A 33 6.62 -14.76 6.54
N TYR A 34 5.52 -14.81 5.81
CA TYR A 34 5.32 -13.99 4.61
C TYR A 34 3.99 -13.27 4.66
N MET A 35 3.98 -12.00 4.29
CA MET A 35 2.75 -11.30 3.89
C MET A 35 2.64 -11.39 2.38
N ILE A 36 1.59 -12.02 1.91
CA ILE A 36 1.29 -12.23 0.49
C ILE A 36 0.22 -11.24 0.05
N THR A 37 0.42 -10.61 -1.10
CA THR A 37 -0.59 -9.76 -1.75
C THR A 37 -0.89 -10.30 -3.14
N MET A 38 -2.16 -10.54 -3.42
CA MET A 38 -2.65 -10.92 -4.75
C MET A 38 -3.78 -9.99 -5.19
N VAL A 39 -3.73 -9.61 -6.46
CA VAL A 39 -4.67 -8.68 -7.09
C VAL A 39 -5.54 -9.45 -8.08
N THR A 40 -6.81 -9.07 -8.19
CA THR A 40 -7.71 -9.61 -9.23
C THR A 40 -7.25 -9.18 -10.61
N GLU A 41 -7.45 -10.01 -11.61
CA GLU A 41 -7.16 -9.67 -13.01
C GLU A 41 -7.92 -8.38 -13.41
N GLY A 42 -7.17 -7.39 -13.91
CA GLY A 42 -7.71 -6.07 -14.26
C GLY A 42 -8.28 -5.27 -13.08
N ARG A 43 -7.89 -5.57 -11.87
CA ARG A 43 -8.37 -4.90 -10.64
C ARG A 43 -9.90 -4.88 -10.49
N ARG A 44 -10.58 -5.93 -10.96
CA ARG A 44 -12.03 -6.09 -10.82
C ARG A 44 -12.42 -6.23 -9.35
N LYS A 45 -13.44 -5.52 -8.92
CA LYS A 45 -13.97 -5.58 -7.55
C LYS A 45 -14.86 -6.82 -7.37
N LEU A 46 -14.23 -7.99 -7.17
CA LEU A 46 -14.91 -9.28 -7.13
C LEU A 46 -15.15 -9.82 -5.72
N PHE A 47 -14.39 -9.35 -4.72
CA PHE A 47 -14.39 -9.98 -3.39
C PHE A 47 -15.39 -9.37 -2.42
N GLY A 48 -15.89 -8.18 -2.69
CA GLY A 48 -16.86 -7.53 -1.80
C GLY A 48 -16.87 -6.01 -1.92
N GLU A 49 -17.63 -5.41 -1.01
CA GLU A 49 -17.70 -3.96 -0.86
C GLU A 49 -17.27 -3.54 0.54
N VAL A 50 -16.68 -2.34 0.64
CA VAL A 50 -16.36 -1.76 1.93
C VAL A 50 -17.59 -1.03 2.45
N ILE A 51 -18.00 -1.38 3.67
CA ILE A 51 -19.13 -0.78 4.38
C ILE A 51 -18.73 -0.41 5.81
N GLY A 52 -19.59 0.32 6.51
CA GLY A 52 -19.39 0.76 7.88
C GLY A 52 -19.09 2.25 8.00
N ASP A 53 -18.92 2.71 9.24
CA ASP A 53 -18.56 4.09 9.56
C ASP A 53 -17.07 4.19 9.91
N PRO A 54 -16.25 5.00 9.19
CA PRO A 54 -14.83 5.13 9.43
C PRO A 54 -14.47 5.73 10.81
N ASN A 55 -15.42 6.34 11.51
CA ASN A 55 -15.23 6.90 12.84
C ASN A 55 -15.45 5.86 13.97
N ILE A 56 -16.01 4.69 13.64
CA ILE A 56 -16.22 3.62 14.61
C ILE A 56 -14.97 2.76 14.73
N GLU A 57 -14.57 2.49 15.94
CA GLU A 57 -13.42 1.65 16.27
C GLU A 57 -13.57 0.23 15.71
N ILE A 58 -12.46 -0.30 15.16
CA ILE A 58 -12.41 -1.64 14.57
C ILE A 58 -12.87 -2.69 15.59
N GLY A 59 -13.78 -3.58 15.18
CA GLY A 59 -14.36 -4.63 16.02
C GLY A 59 -15.63 -4.25 16.74
N LYS A 60 -16.07 -2.99 16.65
CA LYS A 60 -17.39 -2.58 17.15
C LYS A 60 -18.46 -2.78 16.06
N PRO A 61 -19.76 -2.87 16.43
CA PRO A 61 -20.85 -2.89 15.45
C PRO A 61 -20.75 -1.71 14.49
N ASN A 62 -21.00 -1.94 13.20
CA ASN A 62 -20.88 -0.96 12.11
C ASN A 62 -19.48 -0.37 11.90
N SER A 63 -18.42 -0.99 12.48
CA SER A 63 -17.04 -0.62 12.13
C SER A 63 -16.71 -0.95 10.68
N PRO A 64 -15.73 -0.28 10.06
CA PRO A 64 -15.35 -0.50 8.68
C PRO A 64 -14.93 -1.96 8.42
N HIS A 65 -15.59 -2.60 7.47
CA HIS A 65 -15.28 -3.98 7.05
C HIS A 65 -15.61 -4.22 5.59
N ILE A 66 -15.26 -5.37 5.07
CA ILE A 66 -15.64 -5.79 3.72
C ILE A 66 -16.82 -6.76 3.83
N GLU A 67 -17.96 -6.38 3.28
CA GLU A 67 -19.06 -7.30 3.05
C GLU A 67 -18.71 -8.19 1.86
N LEU A 68 -18.43 -9.46 2.14
CA LEU A 68 -17.89 -10.38 1.14
C LEU A 68 -18.98 -10.88 0.19
N THR A 69 -18.69 -10.87 -1.11
CA THR A 69 -19.43 -11.65 -2.11
C THR A 69 -19.19 -13.15 -1.95
N GLU A 70 -19.94 -13.98 -2.65
CA GLU A 70 -19.69 -15.43 -2.70
C GLU A 70 -18.27 -15.75 -3.24
N CYS A 71 -17.76 -14.92 -4.17
CA CYS A 71 -16.38 -15.02 -4.64
C CYS A 71 -15.37 -14.70 -3.52
N GLY A 72 -15.62 -13.66 -2.72
CA GLY A 72 -14.77 -13.33 -1.57
C GLY A 72 -14.77 -14.42 -0.52
N LYS A 73 -15.93 -14.97 -0.17
CA LYS A 73 -16.07 -16.10 0.77
C LYS A 73 -15.34 -17.35 0.28
N MET A 74 -15.45 -17.65 -1.02
CA MET A 74 -14.74 -18.77 -1.65
C MET A 74 -13.22 -18.60 -1.56
N VAL A 75 -12.69 -17.39 -1.83
CA VAL A 75 -11.25 -17.11 -1.71
C VAL A 75 -10.78 -17.25 -0.27
N GLU A 76 -11.55 -16.74 0.70
CA GLU A 76 -11.24 -16.89 2.13
C GLU A 76 -11.18 -18.37 2.54
N LYS A 77 -12.14 -19.18 2.10
CA LYS A 77 -12.16 -20.61 2.32
C LYS A 77 -10.91 -21.29 1.73
N CYS A 78 -10.60 -21.04 0.46
CA CYS A 78 -9.39 -21.58 -0.19
C CYS A 78 -8.10 -21.19 0.56
N TRP A 79 -8.04 -19.97 1.11
CA TRP A 79 -6.89 -19.51 1.90
C TRP A 79 -6.71 -20.37 3.16
N ARG A 80 -7.78 -20.61 3.90
CA ARG A 80 -7.76 -21.42 5.13
C ARG A 80 -7.41 -22.89 4.82
N GLU A 81 -7.80 -23.40 3.65
CA GLU A 81 -7.53 -24.76 3.19
C GLU A 81 -6.07 -25.01 2.76
N ILE A 82 -5.23 -23.98 2.60
CA ILE A 82 -3.80 -24.12 2.26
C ILE A 82 -3.12 -25.13 3.21
N THR A 83 -3.39 -25.02 4.51
CA THR A 83 -2.79 -25.89 5.54
C THR A 83 -3.17 -27.37 5.36
N LEU A 84 -4.35 -27.67 4.80
CA LEU A 84 -4.79 -29.03 4.52
C LEU A 84 -4.00 -29.67 3.37
N HIS A 85 -3.62 -28.86 2.38
CA HIS A 85 -2.90 -29.32 1.19
C HIS A 85 -1.38 -29.28 1.34
N GLU A 86 -0.87 -28.41 2.22
CA GLU A 86 0.55 -28.28 2.54
C GLU A 86 0.72 -28.10 4.06
N PRO A 87 0.83 -29.20 4.83
CA PRO A 87 0.89 -29.16 6.29
C PRO A 87 2.11 -28.42 6.86
N ALA A 88 3.15 -28.18 6.02
CA ALA A 88 4.30 -27.36 6.40
C ALA A 88 3.95 -25.87 6.47
N VAL A 89 2.81 -25.44 5.87
CA VAL A 89 2.37 -24.06 5.79
C VAL A 89 1.09 -23.86 6.58
N SER A 90 1.08 -22.84 7.43
CA SER A 90 -0.09 -22.44 8.19
C SER A 90 -0.63 -21.12 7.61
N ALA A 91 -1.88 -21.13 7.18
CA ALA A 91 -2.59 -19.92 6.76
C ALA A 91 -2.96 -19.09 7.99
N GLY A 92 -2.44 -17.87 8.08
CA GLY A 92 -2.76 -16.88 9.10
C GLY A 92 -3.85 -15.93 8.65
N TYR A 93 -3.85 -14.73 9.26
CA TYR A 93 -4.84 -13.69 8.96
C TYR A 93 -4.87 -13.35 7.47
N ILE A 94 -6.07 -13.18 6.94
CA ILE A 94 -6.34 -12.68 5.60
C ILE A 94 -7.26 -11.47 5.66
N GLN A 95 -6.94 -10.42 4.94
CA GLN A 95 -7.78 -9.25 4.71
C GLN A 95 -8.14 -9.17 3.23
N LEU A 96 -9.36 -9.53 2.90
CA LEU A 96 -9.90 -9.29 1.57
C LEU A 96 -10.29 -7.81 1.44
N MET A 97 -9.94 -7.24 0.28
CA MET A 97 -10.34 -5.93 -0.19
C MET A 97 -11.12 -6.12 -1.49
N PRO A 98 -11.86 -5.14 -2.00
CA PRO A 98 -12.71 -5.38 -3.19
C PRO A 98 -11.99 -6.01 -4.39
N ASP A 99 -10.76 -5.61 -4.68
CA ASP A 99 -9.99 -5.98 -5.88
C ASP A 99 -8.66 -6.71 -5.59
N HIS A 100 -8.39 -7.02 -4.33
CA HIS A 100 -7.16 -7.71 -3.91
C HIS A 100 -7.32 -8.28 -2.51
N PHE A 101 -6.33 -9.07 -2.08
CA PHE A 101 -6.21 -9.44 -0.68
C PHE A 101 -4.77 -9.38 -0.19
N HIS A 102 -4.63 -9.29 1.12
CA HIS A 102 -3.40 -9.50 1.86
C HIS A 102 -3.59 -10.68 2.81
N GLY A 103 -2.66 -11.63 2.80
CA GLY A 103 -2.72 -12.78 3.69
C GLY A 103 -1.35 -13.08 4.31
N ILE A 104 -1.34 -13.55 5.54
CA ILE A 104 -0.11 -13.93 6.26
C ILE A 104 0.03 -15.45 6.22
N LEU A 105 1.17 -15.93 5.71
CA LEU A 105 1.54 -17.34 5.71
C LEU A 105 2.71 -17.60 6.65
N PHE A 106 2.63 -18.69 7.39
CA PHE A 106 3.69 -19.20 8.24
C PHE A 106 4.23 -20.51 7.65
N VAL A 107 5.43 -20.50 7.11
CA VAL A 107 6.17 -21.73 6.82
C VAL A 107 6.74 -22.22 8.14
N ARG A 108 6.17 -23.32 8.68
CA ARG A 108 6.46 -23.82 10.03
C ARG A 108 7.71 -24.69 10.07
N LYS A 109 8.05 -25.34 8.97
CA LYS A 109 9.22 -26.20 8.77
C LYS A 109 9.63 -26.13 7.30
N ASP A 110 10.86 -26.47 7.02
CA ASP A 110 11.39 -26.48 5.66
C ASP A 110 10.55 -27.35 4.74
N MET A 111 10.28 -26.84 3.56
CA MET A 111 9.40 -27.46 2.56
C MET A 111 10.23 -28.09 1.44
N LYS A 112 9.73 -29.21 0.91
CA LYS A 112 10.24 -29.77 -0.35
C LYS A 112 9.82 -28.92 -1.57
N LYS A 113 8.64 -28.30 -1.50
CA LYS A 113 8.09 -27.42 -2.55
C LYS A 113 8.47 -25.97 -2.29
N HIS A 114 8.73 -25.24 -3.34
CA HIS A 114 8.89 -23.80 -3.27
C HIS A 114 7.55 -23.12 -2.89
N LEU A 115 7.57 -22.04 -2.06
CA LEU A 115 6.37 -21.29 -1.66
C LEU A 115 5.52 -20.85 -2.86
N GLY A 116 6.16 -20.55 -4.00
CA GLY A 116 5.48 -20.23 -5.25
C GLY A 116 4.57 -21.33 -5.78
N ASP A 117 4.88 -22.62 -5.52
CA ASP A 117 4.05 -23.76 -5.95
C ASP A 117 2.84 -23.92 -5.03
N VAL A 118 3.00 -23.65 -3.73
CA VAL A 118 1.88 -23.58 -2.78
C VAL A 118 0.87 -22.52 -3.21
N LEU A 119 1.35 -21.32 -3.53
CA LEU A 119 0.49 -20.22 -3.99
C LEU A 119 -0.09 -20.45 -5.38
N ARG A 120 0.59 -21.21 -6.25
CA ARG A 120 0.04 -21.67 -7.54
C ARG A 120 -1.14 -22.62 -7.31
N SER A 121 -0.99 -23.58 -6.41
CA SER A 121 -2.08 -24.53 -6.06
C SER A 121 -3.29 -23.79 -5.47
N PHE A 122 -3.06 -22.82 -4.58
CA PHE A 122 -4.11 -21.92 -4.08
C PHE A 122 -4.84 -21.19 -5.21
N LYS A 123 -4.12 -20.58 -6.17
CA LYS A 123 -4.74 -19.92 -7.33
C LYS A 123 -5.58 -20.88 -8.18
N ILE A 124 -5.10 -22.09 -8.40
CA ILE A 124 -5.85 -23.12 -9.13
C ILE A 124 -7.15 -23.46 -8.41
N GLY A 125 -7.12 -23.65 -7.08
CA GLY A 125 -8.32 -23.88 -6.26
C GLY A 125 -9.33 -22.75 -6.37
N CYS A 126 -8.87 -21.50 -6.22
CA CYS A 126 -9.71 -20.30 -6.39
C CYS A 126 -10.32 -20.20 -7.79
N ASN A 127 -9.55 -20.49 -8.84
CA ASN A 127 -10.07 -20.47 -10.23
C ASN A 127 -11.14 -21.52 -10.48
N LYS A 128 -10.99 -22.73 -9.91
CA LYS A 128 -12.06 -23.76 -9.97
C LYS A 128 -13.33 -23.26 -9.29
N GLY A 129 -13.23 -22.75 -8.06
CA GLY A 129 -14.37 -22.18 -7.34
C GLY A 129 -15.04 -21.02 -8.08
N PHE A 130 -14.26 -20.12 -8.65
CA PHE A 130 -14.77 -18.98 -9.43
C PHE A 130 -15.57 -19.43 -10.68
N ARG A 131 -15.08 -20.45 -11.41
CA ARG A 131 -15.82 -21.03 -12.54
C ARG A 131 -17.14 -21.68 -12.09
N SER A 132 -17.13 -22.40 -10.97
CA SER A 132 -18.35 -22.99 -10.41
C SER A 132 -19.40 -21.94 -10.04
N LEU A 133 -18.97 -20.79 -9.51
CA LEU A 133 -19.86 -19.66 -9.24
C LEU A 133 -20.42 -19.09 -10.54
N GLY A 134 -19.61 -18.90 -11.58
CA GLY A 134 -20.06 -18.43 -12.89
C GLY A 134 -21.09 -19.34 -13.53
N SER A 135 -20.96 -20.67 -13.42
CA SER A 135 -21.95 -21.61 -13.92
C SER A 135 -23.25 -21.58 -13.14
N LEU A 136 -23.23 -21.27 -11.85
CA LEU A 136 -24.44 -21.09 -11.03
C LEU A 136 -25.20 -19.80 -11.39
N PHE A 137 -24.48 -18.71 -11.69
CA PHE A 137 -25.10 -17.45 -12.13
C PHE A 137 -25.58 -17.49 -13.58
N GLY A 138 -24.92 -18.23 -14.46
CA GLY A 138 -25.35 -18.46 -15.85
C GLY A 138 -26.63 -19.28 -15.97
N SER A 139 -26.97 -20.11 -14.97
CA SER A 139 -28.21 -20.91 -14.95
C SER A 139 -29.46 -20.11 -14.58
N LEU A 140 -29.35 -18.85 -14.19
CA LEU A 140 -30.47 -17.97 -13.86
C LEU A 140 -30.97 -17.14 -15.07
N SER A 141 -30.28 -17.19 -16.21
CA SER A 141 -30.76 -16.59 -17.47
C SER A 141 -31.59 -17.58 -18.26
N TYR A 142 -32.90 -17.49 -18.14
CA TYR A 142 -33.89 -18.30 -18.80
C TYR A 142 -34.13 -17.84 -20.25
N TYR A 143 -33.13 -17.93 -21.15
CA TYR A 143 -33.32 -17.89 -22.60
C TYR A 143 -32.18 -18.61 -23.34
N ASP A 144 -32.58 -19.66 -24.12
CA ASP A 144 -31.85 -20.36 -25.17
C ASP A 144 -30.66 -21.27 -24.77
N LYS A 145 -31.04 -22.46 -24.23
CA LYS A 145 -30.08 -23.52 -23.81
C LYS A 145 -29.18 -24.12 -24.89
N ALA A 146 -29.52 -23.97 -26.18
CA ALA A 146 -28.74 -24.56 -27.27
C ALA A 146 -27.63 -23.64 -27.78
N LEU A 147 -27.90 -22.36 -27.90
CA LEU A 147 -26.91 -21.33 -28.27
C LEU A 147 -25.90 -21.10 -27.16
N ASP A 148 -26.36 -21.13 -25.91
CA ASP A 148 -25.53 -21.02 -24.71
C ASP A 148 -24.51 -22.16 -24.57
N LYS A 149 -24.88 -23.39 -24.93
CA LYS A 149 -23.98 -24.55 -24.78
C LYS A 149 -22.82 -24.55 -25.77
N ALA A 150 -23.04 -24.07 -26.99
CA ALA A 150 -22.00 -23.91 -28.01
C ALA A 150 -21.10 -22.69 -27.73
N LEU A 151 -21.71 -21.57 -27.31
CA LEU A 151 -21.01 -20.34 -26.93
C LEU A 151 -20.20 -20.55 -25.64
N ASN A 152 -20.77 -21.19 -24.63
CA ASN A 152 -20.06 -21.51 -23.39
C ASN A 152 -18.91 -22.50 -23.62
N LYS A 153 -19.09 -23.51 -24.52
CA LYS A 153 -18.00 -24.43 -24.88
C LYS A 153 -16.89 -23.76 -25.68
N ALA A 154 -17.21 -22.80 -26.55
CA ALA A 154 -16.22 -22.01 -27.27
C ALA A 154 -15.53 -20.97 -26.36
N LEU A 155 -16.30 -20.35 -25.46
CA LEU A 155 -15.82 -19.43 -24.44
C LEU A 155 -14.93 -20.15 -23.44
N ASP A 156 -15.33 -21.33 -22.94
CA ASP A 156 -14.52 -22.18 -22.05
C ASP A 156 -13.23 -22.66 -22.71
N LYS A 157 -13.27 -22.97 -24.01
CA LYS A 157 -12.05 -23.36 -24.77
C LYS A 157 -11.10 -22.17 -24.99
N ALA A 158 -11.63 -21.01 -25.34
CA ALA A 158 -10.85 -19.77 -25.47
C ALA A 158 -10.32 -19.31 -24.11
N LEU A 159 -11.15 -19.40 -23.09
CA LEU A 159 -10.87 -19.07 -21.71
C LEU A 159 -9.81 -20.01 -21.09
N ASN A 160 -9.93 -21.33 -21.33
CA ASN A 160 -8.93 -22.30 -20.88
C ASN A 160 -7.58 -22.11 -21.55
N LYS A 161 -7.55 -21.75 -22.85
CA LYS A 161 -6.32 -21.43 -23.57
C LYS A 161 -5.65 -20.14 -23.07
N GLU A 162 -6.42 -19.16 -22.60
CA GLU A 162 -5.94 -17.94 -21.99
C GLU A 162 -5.55 -18.13 -20.50
N LEU A 163 -6.22 -19.04 -19.81
CA LEU A 163 -5.92 -19.47 -18.45
C LEU A 163 -4.57 -20.16 -18.32
N ASP A 164 -4.24 -21.06 -19.26
CA ASP A 164 -2.92 -21.72 -19.31
C ASP A 164 -1.78 -20.71 -19.55
N ARG A 165 -2.08 -19.58 -20.22
CA ARG A 165 -1.11 -18.50 -20.47
C ARG A 165 -0.95 -17.51 -19.33
N LYS A 166 -2.03 -17.23 -18.53
CA LYS A 166 -2.07 -16.13 -17.53
C LYS A 166 -2.20 -16.58 -16.07
N HIS A 167 -2.20 -17.88 -15.77
CA HIS A 167 -2.42 -18.42 -14.42
C HIS A 167 -3.78 -18.11 -13.77
N GLY A 168 -4.82 -17.85 -14.58
CA GLY A 168 -6.20 -17.84 -14.10
C GLY A 168 -6.95 -16.53 -14.35
N LEU A 169 -8.29 -16.64 -14.36
CA LEU A 169 -9.26 -15.56 -14.57
C LEU A 169 -9.43 -14.66 -13.35
N LEU A 170 -9.15 -15.19 -12.17
CA LEU A 170 -9.43 -14.47 -10.92
C LEU A 170 -8.31 -13.53 -10.54
N PHE A 171 -7.06 -13.98 -10.63
CA PHE A 171 -5.91 -13.21 -10.20
C PHE A 171 -4.97 -12.84 -11.33
N GLU A 172 -4.35 -11.67 -11.25
CA GLU A 172 -3.22 -11.30 -12.08
C GLU A 172 -2.08 -12.32 -11.97
N ARG A 173 -1.19 -12.31 -12.98
CA ARG A 173 0.01 -13.14 -12.97
C ARG A 173 0.94 -12.70 -11.83
N GLY A 174 1.43 -13.68 -11.06
CA GLY A 174 2.36 -13.43 -9.96
C GLY A 174 1.64 -13.08 -8.63
N TYR A 175 2.42 -12.63 -7.71
CA TYR A 175 2.01 -12.12 -6.39
C TYR A 175 3.14 -11.27 -5.83
N ASN A 176 2.83 -10.39 -4.87
CA ASN A 176 3.84 -9.71 -4.07
C ASN A 176 3.99 -10.41 -2.73
N ASP A 177 5.21 -10.56 -2.28
CA ASP A 177 5.54 -11.10 -0.97
C ASP A 177 6.41 -10.12 -0.17
N LYS A 178 6.25 -10.15 1.14
CA LYS A 178 7.10 -9.47 2.09
C LYS A 178 7.44 -10.42 3.24
N ILE A 179 8.72 -10.58 3.49
CA ILE A 179 9.22 -11.42 4.59
C ILE A 179 9.02 -10.66 5.91
N LEU A 180 8.48 -11.34 6.91
CA LEU A 180 8.29 -10.81 8.26
C LEU A 180 9.26 -11.52 9.21
N TYR A 181 10.30 -10.81 9.64
CA TYR A 181 11.35 -11.39 10.51
C TYR A 181 11.68 -10.51 11.73
N GLY A 182 11.17 -9.28 11.80
CA GLY A 182 11.40 -8.38 12.92
C GLY A 182 10.43 -8.62 14.08
N GLU A 183 10.92 -8.48 15.30
CA GLU A 183 10.11 -8.55 16.52
C GLU A 183 8.94 -7.54 16.46
N GLY A 184 7.75 -7.96 16.88
CA GLY A 184 6.53 -7.17 16.84
C GLY A 184 6.03 -6.82 15.42
N GLN A 185 6.73 -7.26 14.36
CA GLN A 185 6.35 -6.95 12.99
C GLN A 185 5.03 -7.61 12.59
N LEU A 186 4.79 -8.83 13.07
CA LEU A 186 3.52 -9.54 12.80
C LEU A 186 2.33 -8.73 13.31
N ALA A 187 2.32 -8.34 14.58
CA ALA A 187 1.21 -7.58 15.18
C ALA A 187 0.99 -6.23 14.46
N ARG A 188 2.08 -5.52 14.10
CA ARG A 188 1.97 -4.27 13.31
C ARG A 188 1.32 -4.49 11.95
N TRP A 189 1.65 -5.60 11.26
CA TRP A 189 1.06 -5.92 9.97
C TRP A 189 -0.38 -6.37 10.09
N GLU A 190 -0.73 -7.19 11.08
CA GLU A 190 -2.12 -7.57 11.31
C GLU A 190 -3.00 -6.34 11.61
N ASN A 191 -2.54 -5.44 12.47
CA ASN A 191 -3.25 -4.19 12.77
C ASN A 191 -3.41 -3.32 11.51
N TYR A 192 -2.36 -3.20 10.70
CA TYR A 192 -2.44 -2.49 9.43
C TYR A 192 -3.44 -3.13 8.46
N LEU A 193 -3.47 -4.46 8.36
CA LEU A 193 -4.40 -5.18 7.50
C LEU A 193 -5.84 -4.99 7.96
N ARG A 194 -6.11 -5.07 9.26
CA ARG A 194 -7.44 -4.83 9.85
C ARG A 194 -7.93 -3.40 9.60
N ASP A 195 -7.02 -2.42 9.54
CA ASP A 195 -7.32 -1.02 9.26
C ASP A 195 -7.57 -0.72 7.76
N ASN A 196 -7.25 -1.62 6.85
CA ASN A 196 -7.39 -1.39 5.41
C ASN A 196 -8.83 -1.03 4.96
N PRO A 197 -9.92 -1.66 5.49
CA PRO A 197 -11.28 -1.25 5.15
C PRO A 197 -11.57 0.21 5.53
N ARG A 198 -11.20 0.65 6.75
CA ARG A 198 -11.34 2.04 7.19
C ARG A 198 -10.58 2.99 6.27
N ARG A 199 -9.32 2.66 5.95
CA ARG A 199 -8.49 3.46 5.04
C ARG A 199 -9.11 3.58 3.64
N LEU A 200 -9.78 2.56 3.16
CA LEU A 200 -10.47 2.59 1.88
C LEU A 200 -11.68 3.52 1.93
N LEU A 201 -12.52 3.44 2.97
CA LEU A 201 -13.67 4.35 3.17
C LEU A 201 -13.22 5.80 3.27
N VAL A 202 -12.26 6.09 4.15
CA VAL A 202 -11.71 7.44 4.34
C VAL A 202 -11.23 8.06 3.02
N LYS A 203 -10.52 7.27 2.18
CA LYS A 203 -10.08 7.74 0.87
C LYS A 203 -11.24 8.01 -0.10
N ARG A 204 -12.29 7.19 -0.06
CA ARG A 204 -13.48 7.38 -0.90
C ARG A 204 -14.25 8.62 -0.50
N MET A 205 -14.31 8.92 0.79
CA MET A 205 -14.97 10.12 1.32
C MET A 205 -14.17 11.40 1.06
N ASN A 206 -12.84 11.30 0.97
CA ASN A 206 -11.94 12.46 0.84
C ASN A 206 -10.98 12.28 -0.35
N PRO A 207 -11.46 12.10 -1.59
CA PRO A 207 -10.61 11.76 -2.73
C PRO A 207 -9.55 12.83 -3.02
N ASP A 208 -9.86 14.10 -2.80
CA ASP A 208 -8.96 15.23 -3.06
C ASP A 208 -7.74 15.26 -2.11
N LEU A 209 -7.89 14.81 -0.87
CA LEU A 209 -6.79 14.73 0.10
C LEU A 209 -5.80 13.60 -0.23
N PHE A 210 -6.22 12.60 -0.99
CA PHE A 210 -5.41 11.42 -1.33
C PHE A 210 -4.96 11.37 -2.79
N ARG A 211 -5.23 12.43 -3.55
CA ARG A 211 -4.82 12.58 -4.95
C ARG A 211 -3.52 13.38 -5.06
N VAL A 212 -2.55 12.84 -5.79
CA VAL A 212 -1.34 13.59 -6.15
C VAL A 212 -1.71 14.64 -7.20
N ARG A 213 -1.45 15.89 -6.90
CA ARG A 213 -1.57 17.04 -7.82
C ARG A 213 -0.18 17.40 -8.32
N ARG A 214 0.01 17.36 -9.63
CA ARG A 214 1.31 17.56 -10.27
C ARG A 214 1.53 19.02 -10.65
N GLY A 215 2.77 19.48 -10.45
CA GLY A 215 3.27 20.75 -10.96
C GLY A 215 2.51 22.00 -10.47
N ILE A 216 1.99 22.00 -9.25
CA ILE A 216 1.34 23.18 -8.67
C ILE A 216 2.38 24.28 -8.37
N ASN A 217 1.97 25.55 -8.50
CA ASN A 217 2.85 26.68 -8.14
C ASN A 217 2.76 26.96 -6.63
N VAL A 218 3.87 26.79 -5.93
CA VAL A 218 4.01 27.10 -4.50
C VAL A 218 5.22 28.01 -4.30
N ALA A 219 5.01 29.22 -3.82
CA ALA A 219 6.08 30.22 -3.60
C ALA A 219 6.99 30.43 -4.83
N GLY A 220 6.39 30.47 -6.04
CA GLY A 220 7.10 30.65 -7.30
C GLY A 220 7.80 29.40 -7.85
N MET A 221 7.59 28.25 -7.25
CA MET A 221 8.21 26.99 -7.67
C MET A 221 7.14 25.94 -8.05
N ARG A 222 7.46 25.10 -9.05
CA ARG A 222 6.59 23.99 -9.44
C ARG A 222 6.88 22.77 -8.56
N LEU A 223 5.89 22.38 -7.76
CA LEU A 223 5.98 21.23 -6.85
C LEU A 223 4.83 20.26 -7.10
N ASP A 224 5.06 19.00 -6.84
CA ASP A 224 3.98 18.01 -6.72
C ASP A 224 3.45 18.02 -5.29
N ALA A 225 2.14 17.81 -5.12
CA ALA A 225 1.49 17.91 -3.82
C ALA A 225 0.52 16.75 -3.56
N LEU A 226 0.39 16.35 -2.29
CA LEU A 226 -0.62 15.42 -1.80
C LEU A 226 -1.06 15.88 -0.41
N GLY A 227 -2.36 15.97 -0.17
CA GLY A 227 -2.94 16.42 1.09
C GLY A 227 -3.70 17.73 0.97
N ASN A 228 -3.81 18.44 2.08
CA ASN A 228 -4.61 19.65 2.19
C ASN A 228 -3.85 20.90 1.72
N LEU A 229 -4.14 21.39 0.52
CA LEU A 229 -3.52 22.60 -0.04
C LEU A 229 -3.90 23.88 0.71
N PHE A 230 -5.03 23.91 1.43
CA PHE A 230 -5.42 25.08 2.21
C PHE A 230 -4.43 25.40 3.35
N LEU A 231 -3.56 24.47 3.71
CA LEU A 231 -2.49 24.76 4.67
C LEU A 231 -1.51 25.82 4.18
N LEU A 232 -1.35 25.97 2.85
CA LEU A 232 -0.52 27.01 2.25
C LEU A 232 -1.10 28.43 2.39
N SER A 233 -2.40 28.57 2.64
CA SER A 233 -3.07 29.86 2.82
C SER A 233 -3.28 30.24 4.29
N ARG A 234 -2.73 29.47 5.22
CA ARG A 234 -2.79 29.80 6.65
C ARG A 234 -1.94 31.04 6.94
N PRO A 235 -2.40 31.94 7.83
CA PRO A 235 -1.73 33.23 8.07
C PRO A 235 -0.36 33.06 8.74
N GLU A 236 -0.16 32.04 9.54
CA GLU A 236 1.10 31.77 10.23
C GLU A 236 1.66 30.41 9.79
N ILE A 237 2.79 30.42 9.08
CA ILE A 237 3.54 29.21 8.68
C ILE A 237 4.98 29.36 9.16
N ASN A 238 5.42 28.46 10.02
CA ASN A 238 6.74 28.52 10.65
C ASN A 238 7.65 27.42 10.12
N GLN A 239 8.85 27.77 9.63
CA GLN A 239 9.85 26.81 9.21
C GLN A 239 10.45 26.11 10.42
N VAL A 240 10.41 24.76 10.42
CA VAL A 240 11.18 23.95 11.37
C VAL A 240 12.53 23.63 10.75
N GLN A 241 13.56 24.32 11.23
CA GLN A 241 14.95 24.09 10.85
C GLN A 241 15.81 24.02 12.11
N VAL A 242 16.40 22.85 12.37
CA VAL A 242 17.22 22.60 13.57
C VAL A 242 18.59 22.08 13.17
N SER A 243 19.63 22.74 13.67
CA SER A 243 21.02 22.32 13.45
C SER A 243 21.24 20.89 13.92
N ARG A 244 22.05 20.11 13.18
CA ARG A 244 22.51 18.79 13.63
C ARG A 244 23.36 18.85 14.91
N LYS A 245 23.91 20.03 15.25
CA LYS A 245 24.72 20.31 16.44
C LYS A 245 23.93 20.97 17.56
N ALA A 246 22.60 21.08 17.44
CA ALA A 246 21.77 21.69 18.48
C ALA A 246 21.88 20.89 19.78
N THR A 247 22.04 21.61 20.90
CA THR A 247 22.04 21.01 22.24
C THR A 247 20.63 20.59 22.65
N GLU A 248 20.51 19.83 23.74
CA GLU A 248 19.21 19.42 24.27
C GLU A 248 18.38 20.63 24.74
N GLU A 249 19.03 21.62 25.34
CA GLU A 249 18.40 22.88 25.78
C GLU A 249 17.85 23.65 24.57
N GLN A 250 18.67 23.79 23.51
CA GLN A 250 18.22 24.44 22.27
C GLN A 250 17.04 23.67 21.64
N LEU A 251 17.08 22.34 21.62
CA LEU A 251 15.99 21.55 21.12
C LEU A 251 14.72 21.70 21.96
N ALA A 252 14.85 21.81 23.28
CA ALA A 252 13.73 22.07 24.19
C ALA A 252 13.10 23.44 23.90
N GLN A 253 13.90 24.49 23.70
CA GLN A 253 13.42 25.82 23.32
C GLN A 253 12.65 25.80 21.98
N TYR A 254 13.20 25.12 20.95
CA TYR A 254 12.48 24.93 19.69
C TYR A 254 11.15 24.21 19.89
N LYS A 255 11.11 23.15 20.68
CA LYS A 255 9.87 22.42 20.96
C LYS A 255 8.83 23.32 21.65
N SER A 256 9.24 24.13 22.65
CA SER A 256 8.34 25.08 23.32
C SER A 256 7.76 26.09 22.32
N PHE A 257 8.61 26.71 21.50
CA PHE A 257 8.17 27.65 20.45
C PHE A 257 7.15 27.04 19.50
N PHE A 258 7.43 25.84 18.95
CA PHE A 258 6.52 25.19 18.01
C PHE A 258 5.25 24.68 18.68
N MET A 259 5.28 24.29 19.96
CA MET A 259 4.10 23.95 20.73
C MET A 259 3.17 25.15 20.92
N GLU A 260 3.71 26.28 21.31
CA GLU A 260 2.95 27.54 21.45
C GLU A 260 2.39 28.03 20.11
N ALA A 261 3.18 27.98 19.05
CA ALA A 261 2.72 28.30 17.71
C ALA A 261 1.58 27.39 17.24
N ALA A 262 1.69 26.09 17.51
CA ALA A 262 0.66 25.11 17.17
C ALA A 262 -0.65 25.37 17.93
N GLN A 263 -0.58 25.81 19.20
CA GLN A 263 -1.75 26.21 20.00
C GLN A 263 -2.49 27.42 19.41
N ARG A 264 -1.75 28.32 18.75
CA ARG A 264 -2.35 29.44 17.98
C ARG A 264 -2.89 29.05 16.61
N GLY A 265 -2.71 27.80 16.20
CA GLY A 265 -3.14 27.27 14.90
C GLY A 265 -2.15 27.51 13.76
N ALA A 266 -0.90 27.82 14.07
CA ALA A 266 0.17 27.94 13.08
C ALA A 266 0.47 26.60 12.41
N VAL A 267 0.94 26.64 11.17
CA VAL A 267 1.37 25.49 10.39
C VAL A 267 2.90 25.39 10.45
N ALA A 268 3.42 24.21 10.74
CA ALA A 268 4.85 23.98 10.64
C ALA A 268 5.22 23.44 9.25
N VAL A 269 6.30 23.95 8.65
CA VAL A 269 6.86 23.43 7.38
C VAL A 269 8.28 22.94 7.57
N SER A 270 8.58 21.70 7.14
CA SER A 270 9.92 21.12 7.27
C SER A 270 10.16 19.96 6.30
N PRO A 271 11.40 19.76 5.84
CA PRO A 271 11.82 18.52 5.18
C PRO A 271 12.12 17.37 6.16
N GLY A 272 12.17 17.58 7.47
CA GLY A 272 12.44 16.55 8.48
C GLY A 272 13.78 15.84 8.29
N ILE A 273 14.85 16.59 8.00
CA ILE A 273 16.18 16.02 7.69
C ILE A 273 16.95 15.70 8.96
N SER A 274 17.09 16.68 9.87
CA SER A 274 17.83 16.51 11.12
C SER A 274 17.04 15.71 12.17
N LYS A 275 17.75 15.19 13.18
CA LYS A 275 17.10 14.52 14.33
C LYS A 275 16.17 15.49 15.08
N GLY A 276 16.58 16.75 15.23
CA GLY A 276 15.80 17.78 15.89
C GLY A 276 14.52 18.13 15.12
N GLU A 277 14.59 18.30 13.80
CA GLU A 277 13.40 18.51 12.95
C GLU A 277 12.41 17.34 13.05
N LYS A 278 12.91 16.09 12.99
CA LYS A 278 12.07 14.89 13.14
C LYS A 278 11.39 14.84 14.51
N ALA A 279 12.11 15.23 15.58
CA ALA A 279 11.55 15.25 16.93
C ALA A 279 10.43 16.29 17.08
N ILE A 280 10.60 17.50 16.48
CA ILE A 280 9.56 18.53 16.47
C ILE A 280 8.37 18.10 15.63
N LEU A 281 8.58 17.58 14.42
CA LEU A 281 7.50 17.06 13.60
C LEU A 281 6.73 15.94 14.30
N ARG A 282 7.42 15.03 14.99
CA ARG A 282 6.77 13.97 15.78
C ARG A 282 5.89 14.55 16.88
N MET A 283 6.39 15.50 17.65
CA MET A 283 5.63 16.22 18.68
C MET A 283 4.36 16.87 18.09
N LEU A 284 4.49 17.57 16.94
CA LEU A 284 3.35 18.19 16.27
C LEU A 284 2.32 17.17 15.75
N TYR A 285 2.75 16.01 15.27
CA TYR A 285 1.84 14.90 14.90
C TYR A 285 1.07 14.38 16.11
N ASP A 286 1.76 14.17 17.22
CA ASP A 286 1.15 13.67 18.48
C ASP A 286 0.15 14.70 19.03
N MET A 287 0.40 16.01 18.86
CA MET A 287 -0.51 17.12 19.17
C MET A 287 -1.64 17.32 18.15
N LYS A 288 -1.69 16.52 17.08
CA LYS A 288 -2.62 16.67 15.94
C LYS A 288 -2.56 18.04 15.26
N SER A 289 -1.42 18.70 15.28
CA SER A 289 -1.21 20.01 14.67
C SER A 289 -1.01 19.92 13.16
N PRO A 290 -1.35 20.97 12.38
CA PRO A 290 -1.16 20.97 10.94
C PRO A 290 0.31 21.11 10.56
N VAL A 291 0.74 20.31 9.56
CA VAL A 291 2.13 20.29 9.10
C VAL A 291 2.22 20.22 7.57
N ILE A 292 3.23 20.88 7.01
CA ILE A 292 3.67 20.74 5.62
C ILE A 292 5.01 20.04 5.61
N VAL A 293 5.11 18.90 4.91
CA VAL A 293 6.35 18.13 4.83
C VAL A 293 6.90 18.13 3.42
N LEU A 294 8.14 18.53 3.27
CA LEU A 294 8.87 18.48 2.01
C LEU A 294 9.53 17.10 1.87
N LEU A 295 9.18 16.39 0.82
CA LEU A 295 9.66 15.02 0.59
C LEU A 295 11.05 15.00 -0.04
N GLN A 296 11.85 14.02 0.37
CA GLN A 296 13.19 13.76 -0.16
C GLN A 296 13.18 13.03 -1.51
N ASN A 297 12.03 12.53 -1.94
CA ASN A 297 11.79 11.89 -3.24
C ASN A 297 10.42 12.32 -3.78
N GLY A 298 10.22 12.18 -5.09
CA GLY A 298 8.94 12.45 -5.74
C GLY A 298 7.84 11.45 -5.40
N PHE A 299 6.64 11.72 -5.88
CA PHE A 299 5.50 10.80 -5.75
C PHE A 299 5.51 9.76 -6.87
N GLY A 300 5.65 8.48 -6.52
CA GLY A 300 5.46 7.38 -7.47
C GLY A 300 4.01 7.26 -7.96
N GLN A 301 3.77 6.39 -8.95
CA GLN A 301 2.46 6.18 -9.57
C GLN A 301 1.35 5.85 -8.56
N PHE A 302 1.68 5.10 -7.51
CA PHE A 302 0.74 4.66 -6.47
C PHE A 302 1.04 5.30 -5.12
N ALA A 303 1.59 6.52 -5.14
CA ALA A 303 1.91 7.24 -3.90
C ALA A 303 0.67 7.46 -3.05
N LYS A 304 0.79 7.12 -1.79
CA LYS A 304 -0.23 7.32 -0.76
C LYS A 304 0.45 7.52 0.59
N PRO A 305 -0.10 8.36 1.46
CA PRO A 305 0.41 8.49 2.82
C PRO A 305 0.35 7.14 3.55
N GLY A 306 1.38 6.81 4.31
CA GLY A 306 1.44 5.60 5.14
C GLY A 306 1.54 5.93 6.61
N GLY A 307 1.21 4.97 7.49
CA GLY A 307 1.33 5.15 8.94
C GLY A 307 0.59 6.40 9.45
N ALA A 308 1.23 7.17 10.32
CA ALA A 308 0.69 8.40 10.90
C ALA A 308 0.32 9.49 9.87
N PHE A 309 0.99 9.50 8.71
CA PHE A 309 0.67 10.44 7.62
C PHE A 309 -0.70 10.20 7.02
N PHE A 310 -1.19 8.94 7.05
CA PHE A 310 -2.52 8.64 6.53
C PHE A 310 -3.60 9.35 7.35
N ASP A 311 -3.56 9.22 8.68
CA ASP A 311 -4.56 9.81 9.56
C ASP A 311 -4.43 11.34 9.55
N ALA A 312 -3.21 11.88 9.58
CA ALA A 312 -2.99 13.31 9.44
C ALA A 312 -3.51 13.88 8.10
N CYS A 313 -3.40 13.11 7.01
CA CYS A 313 -3.96 13.49 5.71
C CYS A 313 -5.50 13.42 5.74
N ALA A 314 -6.07 12.37 6.30
CA ALA A 314 -7.50 12.18 6.45
C ALA A 314 -8.15 13.32 7.26
N ASP A 315 -7.47 13.78 8.32
CA ASP A 315 -7.91 14.89 9.17
C ASP A 315 -7.69 16.28 8.52
N GLY A 316 -7.15 16.32 7.29
CA GLY A 316 -6.86 17.58 6.59
C GLY A 316 -5.72 18.41 7.17
N ARG A 317 -4.92 17.85 8.07
CA ARG A 317 -3.81 18.53 8.76
C ARG A 317 -2.42 18.22 8.21
N LEU A 318 -2.35 17.55 7.05
CA LEU A 318 -1.10 17.22 6.36
C LEU A 318 -1.11 17.72 4.92
N LEU A 319 0.00 18.34 4.51
CA LEU A 319 0.36 18.56 3.12
C LEU A 319 1.76 18.00 2.87
N LEU A 320 1.90 17.12 1.91
CA LEU A 320 3.17 16.63 1.40
C LEU A 320 3.50 17.35 0.11
N LEU A 321 4.73 17.87 -0.02
CA LEU A 321 5.23 18.54 -1.21
C LEU A 321 6.50 17.87 -1.70
N ALA A 322 6.64 17.69 -3.01
CA ALA A 322 7.83 17.11 -3.64
C ALA A 322 8.33 18.01 -4.78
N PRO A 323 9.60 18.46 -4.76
CA PRO A 323 10.16 19.34 -5.80
C PRO A 323 10.78 18.59 -6.99
N TRP A 324 10.78 17.27 -6.97
CA TRP A 324 11.36 16.42 -8.01
C TRP A 324 10.45 15.27 -8.41
N GLU A 325 10.82 14.64 -9.53
CA GLU A 325 10.19 13.41 -9.98
C GLU A 325 10.55 12.23 -9.08
N TYR A 326 9.75 11.17 -9.16
CA TYR A 326 9.99 9.95 -8.39
C TYR A 326 11.17 9.16 -8.96
N ASP A 327 12.15 8.91 -8.12
CA ASP A 327 13.28 8.03 -8.38
C ASP A 327 13.13 6.73 -7.58
N SER A 328 13.04 5.60 -8.28
CA SER A 328 12.93 4.27 -7.68
C SER A 328 14.24 3.77 -7.06
N GLU A 329 15.38 4.34 -7.46
CA GLU A 329 16.72 4.00 -7.00
C GLU A 329 17.27 4.99 -5.97
N HIS A 330 16.42 5.96 -5.57
CA HIS A 330 16.79 6.99 -4.59
C HIS A 330 17.22 6.35 -3.26
N GLU A 331 18.51 6.42 -2.93
CA GLU A 331 19.04 5.84 -1.69
C GLU A 331 19.18 6.89 -0.59
N LYS A 332 19.89 7.96 -0.84
CA LYS A 332 20.20 9.01 0.15
C LYS A 332 20.15 10.40 -0.46
N ILE A 333 19.62 11.33 0.33
CA ILE A 333 19.57 12.74 -0.04
C ILE A 333 20.96 13.38 0.01
N THR A 334 21.31 14.15 -1.02
CA THR A 334 22.57 14.91 -1.10
C THR A 334 22.49 16.18 -0.26
N ARG A 335 23.66 16.79 0.03
CA ARG A 335 23.73 18.09 0.73
C ARG A 335 23.01 19.19 -0.06
N GLN A 336 23.16 19.24 -1.37
CA GLN A 336 22.49 20.24 -2.22
C GLN A 336 20.97 20.09 -2.16
N GLN A 337 20.46 18.87 -2.20
CA GLN A 337 19.03 18.61 -2.03
C GLN A 337 18.53 19.02 -0.64
N CYS A 338 19.32 18.79 0.43
CA CYS A 338 18.98 19.28 1.77
C CYS A 338 18.86 20.80 1.82
N LEU A 339 19.80 21.53 1.20
CA LEU A 339 19.78 22.99 1.13
C LEU A 339 18.58 23.49 0.34
N LEU A 340 18.27 22.87 -0.80
CA LEU A 340 17.11 23.23 -1.60
C LEU A 340 15.80 23.03 -0.84
N LEU A 341 15.62 21.89 -0.14
CA LEU A 341 14.42 21.65 0.65
C LEU A 341 14.25 22.68 1.78
N ASN A 342 15.33 23.06 2.46
CA ASN A 342 15.28 24.08 3.48
C ASN A 342 14.94 25.47 2.90
N GLU A 343 15.46 25.79 1.71
CA GLU A 343 15.13 27.02 1.01
C GLU A 343 13.66 27.05 0.57
N ILE A 344 13.12 25.94 0.09
CA ILE A 344 11.70 25.81 -0.24
C ILE A 344 10.85 26.04 1.02
N ALA A 345 11.21 25.40 2.15
CA ALA A 345 10.51 25.58 3.41
C ALA A 345 10.53 27.04 3.87
N ARG A 346 11.68 27.70 3.74
CA ARG A 346 11.83 29.14 4.06
C ARG A 346 10.92 30.03 3.20
N ARG A 347 10.89 29.79 1.89
CA ARG A 347 10.03 30.58 0.98
C ARG A 347 8.55 30.38 1.28
N ILE A 348 8.13 29.16 1.65
CA ILE A 348 6.74 28.89 2.05
C ILE A 348 6.40 29.64 3.33
N ALA A 349 7.30 29.65 4.32
CA ALA A 349 7.10 30.38 5.58
C ALA A 349 7.04 31.88 5.39
N LEU A 350 7.90 32.47 4.52
CA LEU A 350 7.97 33.92 4.26
C LEU A 350 6.85 34.46 3.37
N ARG A 351 6.08 33.60 2.68
CA ARG A 351 5.00 34.04 1.77
C ARG A 351 3.87 34.77 2.50
N ASN A 352 3.70 34.52 3.78
CA ASN A 352 2.59 35.00 4.61
C ASN A 352 3.09 36.00 5.71
N GLY A 353 4.36 36.44 5.64
CA GLY A 353 4.95 37.45 6.52
C GLY A 353 5.02 38.84 5.88
#